data_bb3d3cfd420d99db0729662eee9b1ada
#
_entry.id   bb3d3cfd420d99db0729662eee9b1ada
#
_cell.length_a   1.000
_cell.length_b   1.000
_cell.length_c   1.000
_cell.angle_alpha   90.00
_cell.angle_beta   90.00
_cell.angle_gamma   90.00
#
_symmetry.space_group_name_H-M   'P 1'
#
loop_
_entity.id
_entity.type
_entity.pdbx_description
1 polymer ?
#
loop_
_entity_poly.entity_id
_entity_poly.type
_entity_poly.pdbx_seq_one_letter_code
_entity_poly.pdbx_strand_id
1 'polypeptide(L)'
;MTEFALVFPVFLLFLFGAIEGCRLMWSQQVLETAAYETARCMSVSSSCATVAGREARVVTEAANVGLTITASAATMTTGTTCRGHANSNKVTIQTPFSTVLRGFLPMPTTIEATACFPVITLS
;
A
#
# COMPACT_ATOMS: atom_id res chain seq x y z
N MET A 1 39.31 -21.85 -2.56
CA MET A 1 38.31 -22.33 -1.57
C MET A 1 37.94 -21.26 -0.55
N THR A 2 38.93 -20.59 0.06
CA THR A 2 38.68 -19.51 1.00
C THR A 2 38.00 -18.29 0.36
N GLU A 3 38.32 -18.02 -0.91
CA GLU A 3 37.69 -16.90 -1.66
C GLU A 3 36.18 -17.10 -1.82
N PHE A 4 35.77 -18.32 -2.14
CA PHE A 4 34.35 -18.66 -2.26
C PHE A 4 33.65 -18.53 -0.91
N ALA A 5 34.28 -18.95 0.18
CA ALA A 5 33.73 -18.88 1.51
C ALA A 5 33.48 -17.44 1.97
N LEU A 6 34.27 -16.48 1.47
CA LEU A 6 34.09 -15.06 1.78
C LEU A 6 33.04 -14.39 0.89
N VAL A 7 32.97 -14.79 -0.38
CA VAL A 7 32.08 -14.16 -1.37
C VAL A 7 30.65 -14.70 -1.25
N PHE A 8 30.48 -15.97 -0.92
CA PHE A 8 29.17 -16.61 -0.89
C PHE A 8 28.21 -15.96 0.12
N PRO A 9 28.60 -15.67 1.37
CA PRO A 9 27.69 -14.97 2.29
C PRO A 9 27.30 -13.58 1.81
N VAL A 10 28.22 -12.85 1.21
CA VAL A 10 27.94 -11.52 0.66
C VAL A 10 26.95 -11.62 -0.50
N PHE A 11 27.14 -12.62 -1.36
CA PHE A 11 26.22 -12.88 -2.48
C PHE A 11 24.81 -13.19 -1.97
N LEU A 12 24.70 -14.03 -0.94
CA LEU A 12 23.39 -14.34 -0.35
C LEU A 12 22.72 -13.10 0.25
N LEU A 13 23.51 -12.25 0.89
CA LEU A 13 22.98 -11.02 1.47
C LEU A 13 22.39 -10.12 0.37
N PHE A 14 23.10 -9.95 -0.74
CA PHE A 14 22.60 -9.18 -1.87
C PHE A 14 21.35 -9.80 -2.47
N LEU A 15 21.34 -11.13 -2.60
CA LEU A 15 20.20 -11.84 -3.18
C LEU A 15 18.94 -11.66 -2.32
N PHE A 16 19.05 -11.87 -1.01
CA PHE A 16 17.93 -11.70 -0.11
C PHE A 16 17.50 -10.24 -0.02
N GLY A 17 18.46 -9.31 -0.05
CA GLY A 17 18.18 -7.89 -0.07
C GLY A 17 17.37 -7.48 -1.30
N ALA A 18 17.75 -8.01 -2.46
CA ALA A 18 17.04 -7.75 -3.71
C ALA A 18 15.61 -8.29 -3.66
N ILE A 19 15.43 -9.51 -3.15
CA ILE A 19 14.11 -10.14 -3.03
C ILE A 19 13.22 -9.32 -2.09
N GLU A 20 13.75 -8.92 -0.93
CA GLU A 20 12.99 -8.15 0.04
C GLU A 20 12.67 -6.75 -0.50
N GLY A 21 13.61 -6.14 -1.22
CA GLY A 21 13.37 -4.84 -1.87
C GLY A 21 12.25 -4.93 -2.90
N CYS A 22 12.23 -6.00 -3.70
CA CYS A 22 11.15 -6.23 -4.66
C CYS A 22 9.81 -6.45 -3.97
N ARG A 23 9.80 -7.19 -2.86
CA ARG A 23 8.58 -7.39 -2.08
C ARG A 23 8.05 -6.06 -1.53
N LEU A 24 8.95 -5.22 -1.05
CA LEU A 24 8.57 -3.91 -0.52
C LEU A 24 7.95 -3.04 -1.63
N MET A 25 8.58 -2.98 -2.79
CA MET A 25 8.07 -2.21 -3.92
C MET A 25 6.73 -2.76 -4.41
N TRP A 26 6.62 -4.08 -4.49
CA TRP A 26 5.38 -4.73 -4.89
C TRP A 26 4.24 -4.36 -3.93
N SER A 27 4.48 -4.50 -2.63
CA SER A 27 3.48 -4.19 -1.60
C SER A 27 3.08 -2.72 -1.66
N GLN A 28 4.04 -1.82 -1.87
CA GLN A 28 3.78 -0.39 -1.98
C GLN A 28 2.88 -0.10 -3.20
N GLN A 29 3.19 -0.70 -4.35
CA GLN A 29 2.39 -0.53 -5.56
C GLN A 29 0.97 -1.06 -5.37
N VAL A 30 0.83 -2.21 -4.74
CA VAL A 30 -0.48 -2.81 -4.46
C VAL A 30 -1.31 -1.89 -3.58
N LEU A 31 -0.71 -1.35 -2.52
CA LEU A 31 -1.42 -0.45 -1.61
C LEU A 31 -1.83 0.84 -2.31
N GLU A 32 -0.96 1.38 -3.15
CA GLU A 32 -1.28 2.59 -3.92
C GLU A 32 -2.45 2.34 -4.88
N THR A 33 -2.45 1.20 -5.55
CA THR A 33 -3.53 0.80 -6.45
C THR A 33 -4.84 0.62 -5.69
N ALA A 34 -4.80 -0.07 -4.56
CA ALA A 34 -5.99 -0.29 -3.72
C ALA A 34 -6.53 1.05 -3.20
N ALA A 35 -5.66 1.93 -2.76
CA ALA A 35 -6.05 3.25 -2.27
C ALA A 35 -6.70 4.08 -3.40
N TYR A 36 -6.11 4.05 -4.58
CA TYR A 36 -6.63 4.78 -5.74
C TYR A 36 -8.00 4.26 -6.16
N GLU A 37 -8.14 2.94 -6.27
CA GLU A 37 -9.40 2.32 -6.67
C GLU A 37 -10.50 2.62 -5.65
N THR A 38 -10.16 2.62 -4.36
CA THR A 38 -11.11 2.95 -3.31
C THR A 38 -11.51 4.43 -3.37
N ALA A 39 -10.54 5.33 -3.55
CA ALA A 39 -10.82 6.75 -3.68
C ALA A 39 -11.71 7.03 -4.90
N ARG A 40 -11.45 6.35 -6.00
CA ARG A 40 -12.28 6.45 -7.19
C ARG A 40 -13.69 5.95 -6.92
N CYS A 41 -13.80 4.80 -6.25
CA CYS A 41 -15.09 4.23 -5.89
C CYS A 41 -15.90 5.20 -5.03
N MET A 42 -15.27 5.86 -4.07
CA MET A 42 -15.92 6.86 -3.23
C MET A 42 -16.49 8.02 -4.03
N SER A 43 -15.85 8.35 -5.15
CA SER A 43 -16.25 9.49 -5.97
C SER A 43 -17.33 9.16 -7.00
N VAL A 44 -17.37 7.91 -7.51
CA VAL A 44 -18.23 7.58 -8.67
C VAL A 44 -19.21 6.44 -8.41
N SER A 45 -19.14 5.75 -7.29
CA SER A 45 -19.98 4.58 -7.05
C SER A 45 -20.75 4.68 -5.75
N SER A 46 -22.02 4.28 -5.80
CA SER A 46 -22.85 4.22 -4.59
C SER A 46 -22.46 3.09 -3.65
N SER A 47 -21.74 2.08 -4.14
CA SER A 47 -21.29 0.98 -3.29
C SER A 47 -20.26 1.40 -2.27
N CYS A 48 -19.58 2.53 -2.50
CA CYS A 48 -18.61 3.10 -1.56
C CYS A 48 -19.14 4.33 -0.83
N ALA A 49 -20.46 4.50 -0.79
CA ALA A 49 -21.08 5.63 -0.09
C ALA A 49 -20.99 5.46 1.43
N THR A 50 -20.96 4.22 1.92
CA THR A 50 -20.88 3.93 3.35
C THR A 50 -19.45 3.57 3.73
N VAL A 51 -19.11 3.78 5.01
CA VAL A 51 -17.77 3.40 5.53
C VAL A 51 -17.55 1.91 5.39
N ALA A 52 -18.56 1.09 5.69
CA ALA A 52 -18.45 -0.37 5.57
C ALA A 52 -18.17 -0.79 4.13
N GLY A 53 -18.83 -0.16 3.16
CA GLY A 53 -18.59 -0.44 1.74
C GLY A 53 -17.18 -0.08 1.30
N ARG A 54 -16.67 1.05 1.79
CA ARG A 54 -15.30 1.49 1.49
C ARG A 54 -14.26 0.53 2.05
N GLU A 55 -14.44 0.14 3.30
CA GLU A 55 -13.53 -0.79 3.95
C GLU A 55 -13.52 -2.14 3.26
N ALA A 56 -14.70 -2.65 2.88
CA ALA A 56 -14.81 -3.90 2.14
C ALA A 56 -14.10 -3.80 0.79
N ARG A 57 -14.22 -2.66 0.12
CA ARG A 57 -13.55 -2.44 -1.17
C ARG A 57 -12.04 -2.48 -1.04
N VAL A 58 -11.49 -1.80 -0.02
CA VAL A 58 -10.04 -1.78 0.22
C VAL A 58 -9.52 -3.20 0.46
N VAL A 59 -10.19 -3.95 1.33
CA VAL A 59 -9.79 -5.32 1.66
C VAL A 59 -9.85 -6.20 0.42
N THR A 60 -10.92 -6.07 -0.37
CA THR A 60 -11.11 -6.87 -1.60
C THR A 60 -10.04 -6.56 -2.63
N GLU A 61 -9.76 -5.27 -2.87
CA GLU A 61 -8.75 -4.89 -3.87
C GLU A 61 -7.36 -5.38 -3.46
N ALA A 62 -7.02 -5.28 -2.19
CA ALA A 62 -5.75 -5.79 -1.70
C ALA A 62 -5.67 -7.32 -1.81
N ALA A 63 -6.75 -8.02 -1.49
CA ALA A 63 -6.80 -9.48 -1.56
C ALA A 63 -6.67 -9.98 -3.01
N ASN A 64 -7.21 -9.23 -3.97
CA ASN A 64 -7.14 -9.61 -5.40
C ASN A 64 -5.71 -9.71 -5.92
N VAL A 65 -4.78 -9.02 -5.28
CA VAL A 65 -3.36 -9.02 -5.66
C VAL A 65 -2.48 -9.69 -4.61
N GLY A 66 -3.09 -10.46 -3.71
CA GLY A 66 -2.37 -11.30 -2.77
C GLY A 66 -1.94 -10.64 -1.47
N LEU A 67 -2.43 -9.45 -1.19
CA LEU A 67 -2.10 -8.74 0.04
C LEU A 67 -3.31 -8.72 0.97
N THR A 68 -3.15 -9.28 2.17
CA THR A 68 -4.21 -9.30 3.17
C THR A 68 -4.03 -8.11 4.12
N ILE A 69 -5.04 -7.25 4.17
CA ILE A 69 -5.06 -6.12 5.10
C ILE A 69 -6.37 -6.14 5.89
N THR A 70 -6.36 -5.51 7.05
CA THR A 70 -7.58 -5.34 7.85
C THR A 70 -8.29 -4.06 7.44
N ALA A 71 -9.59 -4.02 7.66
CA ALA A 71 -10.39 -2.83 7.37
C ALA A 71 -9.89 -1.60 8.12
N SER A 72 -9.39 -1.78 9.34
CA SER A 72 -8.87 -0.69 10.16
C SER A 72 -7.54 -0.12 9.64
N ALA A 73 -6.87 -0.80 8.70
CA ALA A 73 -5.63 -0.31 8.10
C ALA A 73 -5.86 0.89 7.17
N ALA A 74 -7.09 1.10 6.73
CA ALA A 74 -7.43 2.18 5.80
C ALA A 74 -8.10 3.33 6.53
N THR A 75 -7.62 4.54 6.26
CA THR A 75 -8.23 5.78 6.73
C THR A 75 -8.76 6.53 5.51
N MET A 76 -10.04 6.88 5.53
CA MET A 76 -10.70 7.49 4.39
C MET A 76 -11.33 8.81 4.79
N THR A 77 -11.02 9.85 4.02
CA THR A 77 -11.53 11.21 4.26
C THR A 77 -12.20 11.70 2.99
N THR A 78 -13.36 12.34 3.15
CA THR A 78 -14.10 12.91 2.04
C THR A 78 -14.07 14.44 2.11
N GLY A 79 -14.12 15.08 0.94
CA GLY A 79 -14.24 16.54 0.85
C GLY A 79 -13.05 17.28 1.42
N THR A 80 -11.86 16.73 1.35
CA THR A 80 -10.64 17.33 1.90
C THR A 80 -9.74 17.86 0.78
N THR A 81 -8.81 18.71 1.16
CA THR A 81 -7.76 19.16 0.25
C THR A 81 -6.67 18.12 0.22
N CYS A 82 -6.34 17.63 -0.96
CA CYS A 82 -5.34 16.59 -1.15
C CYS A 82 -4.43 17.00 -2.31
N ARG A 83 -3.13 17.08 -2.02
CA ARG A 83 -2.11 17.44 -3.02
C ARG A 83 -2.42 18.72 -3.78
N GLY A 84 -3.01 19.72 -3.07
CA GLY A 84 -3.35 20.99 -3.67
C GLY A 84 -4.71 21.04 -4.35
N HIS A 85 -5.43 19.95 -4.37
CA HIS A 85 -6.78 19.90 -4.95
C HIS A 85 -7.81 19.87 -3.83
N ALA A 86 -8.71 20.87 -3.84
CA ALA A 86 -9.78 20.94 -2.86
C ALA A 86 -10.89 19.96 -3.24
N ASN A 87 -11.70 19.60 -2.26
CA ASN A 87 -12.88 18.74 -2.42
C ASN A 87 -12.52 17.41 -3.09
N SER A 88 -11.53 16.73 -2.51
CA SER A 88 -11.08 15.42 -3.00
C SER A 88 -11.32 14.36 -1.94
N ASN A 89 -11.50 13.13 -2.40
CA ASN A 89 -11.55 11.97 -1.52
C ASN A 89 -10.13 11.44 -1.34
N LYS A 90 -9.74 11.21 -0.09
CA LYS A 90 -8.41 10.76 0.26
C LYS A 90 -8.50 9.42 0.96
N VAL A 91 -7.69 8.47 0.49
CA VAL A 91 -7.58 7.16 1.11
C VAL A 91 -6.12 6.93 1.47
N THR A 92 -5.87 6.63 2.74
CA THR A 92 -4.54 6.30 3.24
C THR A 92 -4.59 4.90 3.81
N ILE A 93 -3.69 4.02 3.37
CA ILE A 93 -3.61 2.64 3.85
C ILE A 93 -2.24 2.46 4.49
N GLN A 94 -2.23 1.99 5.73
CA GLN A 94 -1.00 1.66 6.45
C GLN A 94 -1.06 0.20 6.85
N THR A 95 0.00 -0.54 6.56
CA THR A 95 0.08 -1.94 6.93
C THR A 95 1.50 -2.25 7.40
N PRO A 96 1.66 -3.14 8.40
CA PRO A 96 2.99 -3.55 8.81
C PRO A 96 3.67 -4.35 7.71
N PHE A 97 4.96 -4.13 7.55
CA PHE A 97 5.80 -4.87 6.62
C PHE A 97 6.82 -5.67 7.42
N SER A 98 6.76 -6.99 7.30
CA SER A 98 7.71 -7.85 7.99
C SER A 98 8.74 -8.38 7.00
N THR A 99 10.00 -8.35 7.41
CA THR A 99 11.10 -8.83 6.58
C THR A 99 12.04 -9.65 7.45
N VAL A 100 12.65 -10.67 6.83
CA VAL A 100 13.64 -11.49 7.51
C VAL A 100 14.98 -10.75 7.67
N LEU A 101 15.15 -9.64 6.95
CA LEU A 101 16.37 -8.84 7.00
C LEU A 101 16.31 -7.72 8.03
N ARG A 102 15.26 -7.68 8.84
CA ARG A 102 15.16 -6.70 9.93
C ARG A 102 16.33 -6.91 10.89
N GLY A 103 17.09 -5.86 11.14
CA GLY A 103 18.29 -5.94 11.96
C GLY A 103 19.58 -6.03 11.16
N PHE A 104 19.51 -6.47 9.89
CA PHE A 104 20.67 -6.48 9.00
C PHE A 104 20.67 -5.27 8.08
N LEU A 105 19.48 -4.89 7.60
CA LEU A 105 19.30 -3.75 6.70
C LEU A 105 18.25 -2.80 7.26
N PRO A 106 18.38 -1.49 7.00
CA PRO A 106 17.38 -0.52 7.45
C PRO A 106 16.11 -0.61 6.60
N MET A 107 15.27 -1.60 6.90
CA MET A 107 14.00 -1.80 6.20
C MET A 107 12.86 -1.13 6.97
N PRO A 108 11.89 -0.54 6.28
CA PRO A 108 10.73 0.02 6.96
C PRO A 108 9.89 -1.06 7.63
N THR A 109 9.34 -0.73 8.78
CA THR A 109 8.46 -1.65 9.52
C THR A 109 7.00 -1.52 9.11
N THR A 110 6.63 -0.40 8.49
CA THR A 110 5.30 -0.16 7.98
C THR A 110 5.40 0.44 6.59
N ILE A 111 4.42 0.13 5.75
CA ILE A 111 4.28 0.76 4.45
C ILE A 111 2.96 1.52 4.43
N GLU A 112 2.99 2.67 3.78
CA GLU A 112 1.84 3.56 3.69
C GLU A 112 1.64 3.97 2.25
N ALA A 113 0.39 4.00 1.83
CA ALA A 113 0.01 4.49 0.51
C ALA A 113 -1.15 5.45 0.65
N THR A 114 -1.08 6.56 -0.06
CA THR A 114 -2.13 7.57 -0.06
C THR A 114 -2.54 7.85 -1.51
N ALA A 115 -3.84 7.86 -1.76
CA ALA A 115 -4.38 8.21 -3.06
C ALA A 115 -5.49 9.24 -2.90
N CYS A 116 -5.59 10.12 -3.89
CA CYS A 116 -6.58 11.18 -3.92
C CYS A 116 -7.34 11.10 -5.23
N PHE A 117 -8.64 11.33 -5.15
CA PHE A 117 -9.50 11.39 -6.33
C PHE A 117 -10.48 12.54 -6.14
N PRO A 118 -10.60 13.44 -7.12
CA PRO A 118 -11.50 14.58 -6.96
C PRO A 118 -12.95 14.12 -6.89
N VAL A 119 -13.73 14.82 -6.08
CA VAL A 119 -15.17 14.59 -6.02
C VAL A 119 -15.80 15.18 -7.29
N ILE A 120 -16.46 14.33 -8.05
CA ILE A 120 -17.14 14.74 -9.27
C ILE A 120 -18.59 15.03 -8.91
N THR A 121 -18.97 16.30 -9.00
CA THR A 121 -20.37 16.67 -8.83
C THR A 121 -20.99 16.79 -10.21
N LEU A 122 -21.92 15.89 -10.49
CA LEU A 122 -22.71 15.94 -11.69
C LEU A 122 -23.94 16.80 -11.38
N SER A 123 -23.90 18.03 -11.81
CA SER A 123 -25.01 18.95 -11.63
C SER A 123 -25.73 19.18 -12.95
#